data_2162b6fbb971f648ea500189433541fa
#
_entry.id   2162b6fbb971f648ea500189433541fa
#
_cell.length_a   1.000
_cell.length_b   1.000
_cell.length_c   1.000
_cell.angle_alpha   90.00
_cell.angle_beta   90.00
_cell.angle_gamma   90.00
#
_symmetry.space_group_name_H-M   'P 1'
#
loop_
_entity.id
_entity.type
_entity.pdbx_description
1 polymer ?
#
loop_
_entity_poly.entity_id
_entity_poly.type
_entity_poly.pdbx_seq_one_letter_code
_entity_poly.pdbx_strand_id
1 'polypeptide(L)'
;MNKQYDFIYLTNTPSFYKVRLCEELAKKHSVLLVLYGYGAEAVNTRLSGNEGGFDYFFLHEGNAGKRNKALVLLRLLKLMAQVRARRVLFSGWMAPEYNIYSFFSPRRRNAVICESSAIDSGMNGWKGLLKKAVIRRMSAALPSGSPHRALFEHIRYPGDIHVTGSVGIFNMEGRRALRHSPSTPLNYIYVGRLAPEKNLELLIREFNSNGRPLSIVGDGPQKELLKNMAKDNIRFLGHVPNDRLPEIYGRHDVFILPSRYEPWGLVVEEALFRGLPVIASDKVGSAADMVAALETGAVFSLSAPDGLSNAIHEVEKNYET
;
A
#
# COMPACT_ATOMS: atom_id res chain seq x y z
N MET A 1 -31.65 8.25 -18.16
CA MET A 1 -31.07 9.30 -17.29
C MET A 1 -29.62 8.90 -16.99
N ASN A 2 -28.66 9.76 -17.31
CA ASN A 2 -27.26 9.45 -17.00
C ASN A 2 -27.05 9.56 -15.49
N LYS A 3 -26.70 8.44 -14.83
CA LYS A 3 -26.39 8.43 -13.40
C LYS A 3 -25.18 9.32 -13.13
N GLN A 4 -25.27 10.18 -12.10
CA GLN A 4 -24.22 11.12 -11.73
C GLN A 4 -23.55 10.66 -10.45
N TYR A 5 -22.20 10.74 -10.42
CA TYR A 5 -21.37 10.41 -9.27
C TYR A 5 -20.47 11.59 -8.89
N ASP A 6 -20.20 11.72 -7.60
CA ASP A 6 -19.15 12.64 -7.14
C ASP A 6 -17.79 12.12 -7.54
N PHE A 7 -17.55 10.81 -7.32
CA PHE A 7 -16.30 10.15 -7.64
C PHE A 7 -16.51 8.89 -8.49
N ILE A 8 -15.73 8.75 -9.55
CA ILE A 8 -15.53 7.47 -10.25
C ILE A 8 -14.08 7.06 -10.03
N TYR A 9 -13.85 5.92 -9.37
CA TYR A 9 -12.52 5.42 -9.09
C TYR A 9 -12.16 4.28 -10.05
N LEU A 10 -11.21 4.55 -10.96
CA LEU A 10 -10.69 3.60 -11.94
C LEU A 10 -9.48 2.89 -11.37
N THR A 11 -9.62 1.60 -11.04
CA THR A 11 -8.53 0.82 -10.44
C THR A 11 -8.44 -0.59 -11.02
N ASN A 12 -7.45 -1.36 -10.56
CA ASN A 12 -7.18 -2.69 -11.09
C ASN A 12 -8.12 -3.76 -10.51
N THR A 13 -7.93 -4.10 -9.26
CA THR A 13 -8.60 -5.21 -8.58
C THR A 13 -9.21 -4.74 -7.26
N PRO A 14 -10.23 -5.42 -6.73
CA PRO A 14 -10.89 -5.06 -5.48
C PRO A 14 -10.05 -5.46 -4.26
N SER A 15 -8.90 -4.80 -4.05
CA SER A 15 -8.14 -4.98 -2.82
C SER A 15 -8.87 -4.37 -1.63
N PHE A 16 -8.70 -4.98 -0.45
CA PHE A 16 -9.36 -4.58 0.79
C PHE A 16 -9.34 -3.06 1.04
N TYR A 17 -8.17 -2.44 0.99
CA TYR A 17 -8.03 -1.01 1.27
C TYR A 17 -8.74 -0.10 0.25
N LYS A 18 -8.86 -0.51 -1.02
CA LYS A 18 -9.59 0.26 -2.05
C LYS A 18 -11.09 0.20 -1.85
N VAL A 19 -11.58 -0.97 -1.46
CA VAL A 19 -13.00 -1.18 -1.14
C VAL A 19 -13.35 -0.33 0.08
N ARG A 20 -12.56 -0.40 1.14
CA ARG A 20 -12.75 0.41 2.35
C ARG A 20 -12.69 1.91 2.09
N LEU A 21 -11.78 2.37 1.23
CA LEU A 21 -11.75 3.77 0.79
C LEU A 21 -13.07 4.17 0.13
N CYS A 22 -13.62 3.31 -0.74
CA CYS A 22 -14.91 3.58 -1.38
C CYS A 22 -16.06 3.58 -0.35
N GLU A 23 -16.07 2.69 0.63
CA GLU A 23 -17.06 2.67 1.73
C GLU A 23 -16.99 3.96 2.55
N GLU A 24 -15.81 4.43 2.92
CA GLU A 24 -15.65 5.69 3.66
C GLU A 24 -16.10 6.92 2.85
N LEU A 25 -15.73 6.96 1.56
CA LEU A 25 -16.19 8.02 0.67
C LEU A 25 -17.72 7.99 0.48
N ALA A 26 -18.30 6.80 0.41
CA ALA A 26 -19.74 6.60 0.20
C ALA A 26 -20.61 7.11 1.36
N LYS A 27 -20.05 7.27 2.55
CA LYS A 27 -20.76 7.90 3.69
C LYS A 27 -21.22 9.35 3.39
N LYS A 28 -20.55 10.03 2.47
CA LYS A 28 -20.80 11.46 2.18
C LYS A 28 -20.93 11.78 0.69
N HIS A 29 -20.57 10.84 -0.18
CA HIS A 29 -20.46 11.06 -1.62
C HIS A 29 -21.02 9.88 -2.41
N SER A 30 -21.52 10.16 -3.61
CA SER A 30 -21.86 9.09 -4.55
C SER A 30 -20.61 8.58 -5.26
N VAL A 31 -20.33 7.27 -5.14
CA VAL A 31 -19.08 6.63 -5.62
C VAL A 31 -19.38 5.49 -6.58
N LEU A 32 -18.63 5.44 -7.69
CA LEU A 32 -18.58 4.29 -8.60
C LEU A 32 -17.15 3.75 -8.64
N LEU A 33 -16.96 2.50 -8.21
CA LEU A 33 -15.71 1.77 -8.33
C LEU A 33 -15.67 1.00 -9.65
N VAL A 34 -14.73 1.29 -10.53
CA VAL A 34 -14.56 0.61 -11.83
C VAL A 34 -13.29 -0.22 -11.82
N LEU A 35 -13.45 -1.52 -12.08
CA LEU A 35 -12.43 -2.53 -11.96
C LEU A 35 -12.19 -3.24 -13.31
N TYR A 36 -10.93 -3.55 -13.64
CA TYR A 36 -10.66 -4.32 -14.86
C TYR A 36 -10.43 -5.82 -14.61
N GLY A 37 -10.80 -6.33 -13.45
CA GLY A 37 -10.81 -7.76 -13.16
C GLY A 37 -10.47 -8.11 -11.72
N TYR A 38 -10.32 -9.41 -11.47
CA TYR A 38 -9.85 -9.95 -10.19
C TYR A 38 -8.35 -10.21 -10.24
N GLY A 39 -7.67 -10.12 -9.08
CA GLY A 39 -6.27 -10.53 -8.93
C GLY A 39 -6.12 -12.05 -9.02
N ALA A 40 -4.88 -12.52 -9.18
CA ALA A 40 -4.55 -13.94 -9.19
C ALA A 40 -4.64 -14.59 -7.80
N GLU A 41 -4.58 -13.80 -6.73
CA GLU A 41 -4.55 -14.25 -5.34
C GLU A 41 -5.89 -14.01 -4.63
N ALA A 42 -6.21 -14.85 -3.63
CA ALA A 42 -7.44 -14.82 -2.82
C ALA A 42 -7.61 -13.56 -1.92
N VAL A 43 -6.74 -12.57 -2.07
CA VAL A 43 -6.73 -11.30 -1.32
C VAL A 43 -7.80 -10.31 -1.81
N ASN A 44 -8.58 -10.68 -2.84
CA ASN A 44 -9.64 -9.82 -3.34
C ASN A 44 -10.86 -9.88 -2.41
N THR A 45 -11.26 -8.73 -1.94
CA THR A 45 -12.56 -8.60 -1.26
C THR A 45 -13.66 -8.99 -2.25
N ARG A 46 -14.49 -9.97 -1.91
CA ARG A 46 -15.68 -10.27 -2.69
C ARG A 46 -16.64 -9.10 -2.57
N LEU A 47 -16.88 -8.44 -3.68
CA LEU A 47 -17.93 -7.44 -3.78
C LEU A 47 -19.24 -8.21 -4.03
N SER A 48 -20.15 -8.17 -3.06
CA SER A 48 -21.49 -8.79 -3.16
C SER A 48 -22.54 -7.72 -2.89
N GLY A 49 -23.36 -7.42 -3.90
CA GLY A 49 -24.47 -6.46 -3.76
C GLY A 49 -24.04 -5.02 -3.42
N ASN A 50 -24.93 -4.25 -2.82
CA ASN A 50 -24.76 -2.84 -2.42
C ASN A 50 -24.34 -2.67 -0.95
N GLU A 51 -23.73 -3.67 -0.34
CA GLU A 51 -23.42 -3.68 1.10
C GLU A 51 -22.47 -2.55 1.54
N GLY A 52 -21.61 -2.07 0.64
CA GLY A 52 -20.66 -0.98 0.92
C GLY A 52 -21.19 0.45 0.69
N GLY A 53 -22.46 0.62 0.31
CA GLY A 53 -23.04 1.94 0.05
C GLY A 53 -22.55 2.65 -1.23
N PHE A 54 -21.77 1.97 -2.06
CA PHE A 54 -21.25 2.47 -3.34
C PHE A 54 -21.57 1.52 -4.49
N ASP A 55 -21.59 2.04 -5.72
CA ASP A 55 -21.74 1.20 -6.92
C ASP A 55 -20.38 0.68 -7.38
N TYR A 56 -20.39 -0.50 -8.04
CA TYR A 56 -19.18 -1.00 -8.69
C TYR A 56 -19.49 -1.60 -10.07
N PHE A 57 -18.47 -1.64 -10.92
CA PHE A 57 -18.56 -2.18 -12.26
C PHE A 57 -17.28 -2.90 -12.67
N PHE A 58 -17.40 -4.15 -13.11
CA PHE A 58 -16.31 -4.91 -13.66
C PHE A 58 -16.28 -4.77 -15.19
N LEU A 59 -15.18 -4.24 -15.72
CA LEU A 59 -14.92 -4.18 -17.17
C LEU A 59 -14.56 -5.58 -17.72
N HIS A 60 -14.05 -6.46 -16.84
CA HIS A 60 -13.76 -7.87 -17.13
C HIS A 60 -13.99 -8.68 -15.86
N GLU A 61 -14.78 -9.74 -15.96
CA GLU A 61 -15.18 -10.58 -14.79
C GLU A 61 -14.22 -11.73 -14.49
N GLY A 62 -13.05 -11.72 -15.10
CA GLY A 62 -12.01 -12.74 -14.92
C GLY A 62 -10.73 -12.22 -14.32
N ASN A 63 -9.67 -13.04 -14.44
CA ASN A 63 -8.33 -12.65 -14.01
C ASN A 63 -7.83 -11.42 -14.79
N ALA A 64 -7.49 -10.37 -14.06
CA ALA A 64 -7.03 -9.09 -14.59
C ALA A 64 -5.83 -9.20 -15.54
N GLY A 65 -4.93 -10.17 -15.32
CA GLY A 65 -3.78 -10.45 -16.16
C GLY A 65 -4.12 -11.06 -17.54
N LYS A 66 -5.27 -11.72 -17.65
CA LYS A 66 -5.75 -12.39 -18.86
C LYS A 66 -6.75 -11.55 -19.68
N ARG A 67 -7.01 -10.30 -19.28
CA ARG A 67 -8.00 -9.44 -19.93
C ARG A 67 -7.62 -9.05 -21.37
N ASN A 68 -8.59 -8.95 -22.25
CA ASN A 68 -8.44 -8.30 -23.54
C ASN A 68 -8.50 -6.78 -23.37
N LYS A 69 -7.37 -6.10 -23.52
CA LYS A 69 -7.23 -4.66 -23.27
C LYS A 69 -8.11 -3.80 -24.18
N ALA A 70 -8.29 -4.19 -25.45
CA ALA A 70 -9.14 -3.46 -26.39
C ALA A 70 -10.62 -3.55 -25.99
N LEU A 71 -11.09 -4.75 -25.61
CA LEU A 71 -12.46 -4.95 -25.16
C LEU A 71 -12.72 -4.20 -23.85
N VAL A 72 -11.77 -4.21 -22.91
CA VAL A 72 -11.87 -3.44 -21.65
C VAL A 72 -11.95 -1.96 -21.93
N LEU A 73 -11.14 -1.42 -22.85
CA LEU A 73 -11.23 -0.02 -23.27
C LEU A 73 -12.59 0.32 -23.88
N LEU A 74 -13.13 -0.51 -24.78
CA LEU A 74 -14.44 -0.29 -25.39
C LEU A 74 -15.56 -0.29 -24.33
N ARG A 75 -15.53 -1.24 -23.38
CA ARG A 75 -16.48 -1.28 -22.26
C ARG A 75 -16.36 -0.06 -21.36
N LEU A 76 -15.13 0.38 -21.07
CA LEU A 76 -14.89 1.61 -20.32
C LEU A 76 -15.49 2.82 -21.02
N LEU A 77 -15.21 3.02 -22.31
CA LEU A 77 -15.74 4.14 -23.09
C LEU A 77 -17.27 4.11 -23.10
N LYS A 78 -17.90 2.94 -23.30
CA LYS A 78 -19.34 2.77 -23.24
C LYS A 78 -19.91 3.13 -21.87
N LEU A 79 -19.31 2.64 -20.78
CA LEU A 79 -19.72 2.97 -19.43
C LEU A 79 -19.63 4.48 -19.17
N MET A 80 -18.49 5.09 -19.51
CA MET A 80 -18.23 6.49 -19.22
C MET A 80 -19.07 7.46 -20.10
N ALA A 81 -19.64 6.99 -21.21
CA ALA A 81 -20.65 7.71 -21.98
C ALA A 81 -22.04 7.71 -21.30
N GLN A 82 -22.32 6.71 -20.47
CA GLN A 82 -23.61 6.54 -19.78
C GLN A 82 -23.66 7.15 -18.37
N VAL A 83 -22.49 7.53 -17.82
CA VAL A 83 -22.39 8.08 -16.46
C VAL A 83 -21.70 9.45 -16.50
N ARG A 84 -21.95 10.26 -15.47
CA ARG A 84 -21.26 11.55 -15.28
C ARG A 84 -20.51 11.50 -13.95
N ALA A 85 -19.32 12.13 -13.92
CA ALA A 85 -18.52 12.26 -12.71
C ALA A 85 -18.17 13.72 -12.44
N ARG A 86 -18.18 14.12 -11.17
CA ARG A 86 -17.54 15.36 -10.72
C ARG A 86 -16.01 15.22 -10.76
N ARG A 87 -15.50 14.07 -10.30
CA ARG A 87 -14.07 13.70 -10.34
C ARG A 87 -13.90 12.26 -10.80
N VAL A 88 -12.84 12.01 -11.57
CA VAL A 88 -12.40 10.68 -11.98
C VAL A 88 -11.01 10.44 -11.39
N LEU A 89 -10.91 9.44 -10.51
CA LEU A 89 -9.69 9.07 -9.82
C LEU A 89 -9.04 7.92 -10.58
N PHE A 90 -7.79 8.10 -10.99
CA PHE A 90 -6.99 7.11 -11.69
C PHE A 90 -6.00 6.48 -10.72
N SER A 91 -5.98 5.15 -10.59
CA SER A 91 -5.01 4.43 -9.77
C SER A 91 -3.67 4.30 -10.51
N GLY A 92 -2.89 5.38 -10.52
CA GLY A 92 -1.61 5.44 -11.23
C GLY A 92 -1.75 5.40 -12.76
N TRP A 93 -0.71 4.90 -13.41
CA TRP A 93 -0.57 4.85 -14.89
C TRP A 93 -0.23 3.45 -15.43
N MET A 94 -0.49 2.39 -14.67
CA MET A 94 -0.17 1.02 -15.07
C MET A 94 -1.19 0.41 -16.05
N ALA A 95 -2.41 0.93 -16.11
CA ALA A 95 -3.47 0.44 -16.96
C ALA A 95 -3.55 1.26 -18.28
N PRO A 96 -3.09 0.72 -19.42
CA PRO A 96 -3.11 1.45 -20.67
C PRO A 96 -4.53 1.85 -21.10
N GLU A 97 -5.55 1.07 -20.76
CA GLU A 97 -6.97 1.37 -21.04
C GLU A 97 -7.41 2.66 -20.34
N TYR A 98 -7.04 2.83 -19.07
CA TYR A 98 -7.33 4.04 -18.31
C TYR A 98 -6.50 5.23 -18.80
N ASN A 99 -5.23 4.97 -19.15
CA ASN A 99 -4.37 6.00 -19.72
C ASN A 99 -4.96 6.58 -21.01
N ILE A 100 -5.41 5.72 -21.93
CA ILE A 100 -6.07 6.14 -23.18
C ILE A 100 -7.34 6.93 -22.86
N TYR A 101 -8.19 6.41 -21.94
CA TYR A 101 -9.40 7.12 -21.54
C TYR A 101 -9.12 8.53 -20.99
N SER A 102 -7.99 8.74 -20.31
CA SER A 102 -7.64 10.05 -19.76
C SER A 102 -7.57 11.17 -20.81
N PHE A 103 -7.31 10.82 -22.09
CA PHE A 103 -7.28 11.78 -23.18
C PHE A 103 -8.70 12.17 -23.67
N PHE A 104 -9.69 11.33 -23.46
CA PHE A 104 -11.09 11.58 -23.76
C PHE A 104 -11.84 12.28 -22.61
N SER A 105 -11.34 12.14 -21.39
CA SER A 105 -11.90 12.80 -20.21
C SER A 105 -11.42 14.26 -20.09
N PRO A 106 -12.28 15.22 -19.71
CA PRO A 106 -11.85 16.59 -19.42
C PRO A 106 -10.80 16.63 -18.30
N ARG A 107 -9.63 17.22 -18.59
CA ARG A 107 -8.50 17.31 -17.64
C ARG A 107 -8.93 17.75 -16.24
N ARG A 108 -9.81 18.77 -16.14
CA ARG A 108 -10.29 19.33 -14.87
C ARG A 108 -10.99 18.32 -13.95
N ARG A 109 -11.45 17.18 -14.47
CA ARG A 109 -12.11 16.12 -13.68
C ARG A 109 -11.15 15.04 -13.24
N ASN A 110 -10.00 14.90 -13.91
CA ASN A 110 -9.06 13.80 -13.69
C ASN A 110 -8.14 14.10 -12.53
N ALA A 111 -8.00 13.13 -11.63
CA ALA A 111 -6.99 13.14 -10.59
C ALA A 111 -6.27 11.77 -10.53
N VAL A 112 -4.99 11.74 -10.21
CA VAL A 112 -4.22 10.51 -10.10
C VAL A 112 -3.86 10.22 -8.65
N ILE A 113 -4.18 9.01 -8.17
CA ILE A 113 -3.67 8.45 -6.92
C ILE A 113 -2.32 7.82 -7.21
N CYS A 114 -1.29 8.15 -6.45
CA CYS A 114 0.07 7.71 -6.73
C CYS A 114 0.77 7.15 -5.50
N GLU A 115 1.14 5.88 -5.60
CA GLU A 115 2.00 5.16 -4.65
C GLU A 115 3.37 4.81 -5.26
N SER A 116 3.77 5.45 -6.36
CA SER A 116 5.05 5.22 -7.03
C SER A 116 6.01 6.37 -6.79
N SER A 117 7.23 6.06 -6.39
CA SER A 117 8.30 7.05 -6.19
C SER A 117 9.03 7.42 -7.50
N ALA A 118 9.84 8.47 -7.46
CA ALA A 118 10.68 8.87 -8.59
C ALA A 118 11.71 7.80 -8.98
N ILE A 119 12.20 7.04 -8.00
CA ILE A 119 13.20 5.96 -8.19
C ILE A 119 12.57 4.79 -8.96
N ASP A 120 11.33 4.43 -8.62
CA ASP A 120 10.68 3.23 -9.14
C ASP A 120 9.98 3.44 -10.48
N SER A 121 9.56 4.68 -10.77
CA SER A 121 8.65 4.93 -11.89
C SER A 121 9.30 5.01 -13.25
N GLY A 122 10.64 5.07 -13.33
CA GLY A 122 11.37 5.10 -14.62
C GLY A 122 10.85 6.19 -15.55
N MET A 123 11.02 7.48 -15.17
CA MET A 123 10.50 8.63 -15.92
C MET A 123 11.38 9.06 -17.11
N ASN A 124 12.38 8.24 -17.49
CA ASN A 124 13.31 8.51 -18.56
C ASN A 124 12.94 7.76 -19.86
N GLY A 125 13.48 8.22 -20.99
CA GLY A 125 13.24 7.65 -22.31
C GLY A 125 11.79 7.80 -22.81
N TRP A 126 11.45 7.12 -23.91
CA TRP A 126 10.14 7.22 -24.56
C TRP A 126 8.97 6.77 -23.66
N LYS A 127 9.19 5.73 -22.83
CA LYS A 127 8.19 5.29 -21.84
C LYS A 127 7.92 6.35 -20.78
N GLY A 128 8.96 7.06 -20.34
CA GLY A 128 8.82 8.19 -19.43
C GLY A 128 8.07 9.36 -20.04
N LEU A 129 8.28 9.64 -21.32
CA LEU A 129 7.52 10.66 -22.06
C LEU A 129 6.02 10.33 -22.11
N LEU A 130 5.67 9.06 -22.40
CA LEU A 130 4.27 8.62 -22.38
C LEU A 130 3.64 8.75 -21.00
N LYS A 131 4.36 8.35 -19.93
CA LYS A 131 3.88 8.52 -18.56
C LYS A 131 3.64 10.00 -18.24
N LYS A 132 4.59 10.88 -18.56
CA LYS A 132 4.45 12.33 -18.38
C LYS A 132 3.24 12.89 -19.16
N ALA A 133 2.99 12.42 -20.40
CA ALA A 133 1.83 12.83 -21.19
C ALA A 133 0.51 12.44 -20.49
N VAL A 134 0.41 11.21 -19.96
CA VAL A 134 -0.75 10.75 -19.18
C VAL A 134 -0.91 11.58 -17.91
N ILE A 135 0.16 11.78 -17.14
CA ILE A 135 0.12 12.56 -15.89
C ILE A 135 -0.34 14.00 -16.15
N ARG A 136 0.08 14.62 -17.26
CA ARG A 136 -0.39 15.96 -17.66
C ARG A 136 -1.88 16.03 -18.00
N ARG A 137 -2.55 14.90 -18.22
CA ARG A 137 -4.01 14.82 -18.39
C ARG A 137 -4.76 14.88 -17.06
N MET A 138 -4.06 14.89 -15.94
CA MET A 138 -4.63 15.04 -14.60
C MET A 138 -4.62 16.52 -14.19
N SER A 139 -5.62 16.98 -13.46
CA SER A 139 -5.65 18.31 -12.86
C SER A 139 -5.10 18.32 -11.44
N ALA A 140 -5.19 17.17 -10.76
CA ALA A 140 -4.66 16.98 -9.43
C ALA A 140 -3.90 15.65 -9.32
N ALA A 141 -2.88 15.64 -8.48
CA ALA A 141 -2.14 14.46 -8.06
C ALA A 141 -2.35 14.24 -6.56
N LEU A 142 -2.57 12.98 -6.18
CA LEU A 142 -2.82 12.53 -4.83
C LEU A 142 -1.72 11.53 -4.43
N PRO A 143 -0.46 11.99 -4.22
CA PRO A 143 0.62 11.13 -3.75
C PRO A 143 0.39 10.73 -2.29
N SER A 144 0.77 9.48 -1.95
CA SER A 144 0.63 8.96 -0.59
C SER A 144 1.54 9.68 0.41
N GLY A 145 2.76 10.05 0.03
CA GLY A 145 3.69 10.72 0.92
C GLY A 145 4.75 11.56 0.20
N SER A 146 5.72 12.06 0.95
CA SER A 146 6.78 12.95 0.46
C SER A 146 7.65 12.34 -0.65
N PRO A 147 8.03 11.04 -0.62
CA PRO A 147 8.78 10.44 -1.72
C PRO A 147 7.99 10.37 -3.03
N HIS A 148 6.67 10.22 -2.93
CA HIS A 148 5.77 10.19 -4.08
C HIS A 148 5.48 11.59 -4.62
N ARG A 149 5.37 12.60 -3.72
CA ARG A 149 5.27 14.00 -4.08
C ARG A 149 6.51 14.46 -4.86
N ALA A 150 7.71 14.07 -4.44
CA ALA A 150 8.96 14.38 -5.11
C ALA A 150 8.99 13.94 -6.59
N LEU A 151 8.24 12.88 -6.96
CA LEU A 151 8.08 12.47 -8.36
C LEU A 151 7.41 13.57 -9.20
N PHE A 152 6.32 14.16 -8.70
CA PHE A 152 5.58 15.19 -9.41
C PHE A 152 6.37 16.50 -9.49
N GLU A 153 7.12 16.83 -8.45
CA GLU A 153 8.04 17.98 -8.45
C GLU A 153 9.17 17.78 -9.47
N HIS A 154 9.79 16.60 -9.50
CA HIS A 154 10.85 16.25 -10.46
C HIS A 154 10.39 16.40 -11.93
N ILE A 155 9.17 15.98 -12.25
CA ILE A 155 8.64 16.12 -13.61
C ILE A 155 8.02 17.47 -13.90
N ARG A 156 8.09 18.43 -12.97
CA ARG A 156 7.47 19.76 -13.04
C ARG A 156 5.98 19.65 -13.40
N TYR A 157 5.26 18.89 -12.57
CA TYR A 157 3.83 18.66 -12.80
C TYR A 157 3.03 19.97 -12.71
N PRO A 158 2.16 20.27 -13.72
CA PRO A 158 1.47 21.56 -13.82
C PRO A 158 0.12 21.60 -13.09
N GLY A 159 -0.23 20.61 -12.30
CA GLY A 159 -1.50 20.52 -11.56
C GLY A 159 -1.29 20.64 -10.05
N ASP A 160 -2.40 20.55 -9.32
CA ASP A 160 -2.36 20.59 -7.85
C ASP A 160 -1.81 19.29 -7.27
N ILE A 161 -1.02 19.37 -6.22
CA ILE A 161 -0.45 18.22 -5.53
C ILE A 161 -0.96 18.21 -4.08
N HIS A 162 -1.69 17.17 -3.72
CA HIS A 162 -2.24 16.98 -2.37
C HIS A 162 -1.72 15.66 -1.79
N VAL A 163 -0.81 15.72 -0.82
CA VAL A 163 -0.33 14.54 -0.09
C VAL A 163 -1.48 14.01 0.77
N THR A 164 -1.79 12.70 0.62
CA THR A 164 -2.99 12.10 1.24
C THR A 164 -2.70 11.27 2.49
N GLY A 165 -1.46 10.86 2.73
CA GLY A 165 -1.15 9.84 3.73
C GLY A 165 -1.69 8.46 3.35
N SER A 166 -1.75 8.15 2.04
CA SER A 166 -2.38 6.94 1.51
C SER A 166 -3.88 6.84 1.84
N VAL A 167 -4.38 5.66 2.18
CA VAL A 167 -5.79 5.40 2.47
C VAL A 167 -6.10 5.31 3.96
N GLY A 168 -5.07 5.40 4.82
CA GLY A 168 -5.19 5.34 6.27
C GLY A 168 -5.52 3.96 6.83
N ILE A 169 -5.80 3.91 8.12
CA ILE A 169 -6.09 2.69 8.87
C ILE A 169 -7.60 2.48 8.94
N PHE A 170 -8.07 1.30 8.60
CA PHE A 170 -9.51 0.96 8.62
C PHE A 170 -9.94 0.16 9.86
N ASN A 171 -9.02 -0.54 10.52
CA ASN A 171 -9.31 -1.31 11.71
C ASN A 171 -8.91 -0.53 12.97
N MET A 172 -9.72 0.49 13.30
CA MET A 172 -9.50 1.35 14.47
C MET A 172 -10.20 0.83 15.74
N GLU A 173 -10.94 -0.25 15.66
CA GLU A 173 -11.59 -0.86 16.81
C GLU A 173 -10.56 -1.46 17.76
N GLY A 174 -10.76 -1.30 19.04
CA GLY A 174 -9.80 -1.71 20.06
C GLY A 174 -8.59 -0.77 20.11
N ARG A 175 -8.82 0.50 20.47
CA ARG A 175 -7.74 1.40 20.84
C ARG A 175 -6.77 0.70 21.76
N ARG A 176 -5.46 0.69 21.32
CA ARG A 176 -4.29 0.44 22.15
C ARG A 176 -4.56 -0.56 23.25
N ALA A 177 -4.29 -1.83 23.00
CA ALA A 177 -4.03 -2.71 24.14
C ALA A 177 -3.06 -1.94 25.04
N LEU A 178 -3.46 -1.72 26.30
CA LEU A 178 -2.60 -1.06 27.27
C LEU A 178 -1.23 -1.68 27.09
N ARG A 179 -0.21 -0.83 26.86
CA ARG A 179 1.17 -1.30 26.74
C ARG A 179 1.42 -2.25 27.90
N HIS A 180 1.63 -3.53 27.60
CA HIS A 180 2.29 -4.40 28.57
C HIS A 180 3.69 -3.80 28.80
N SER A 181 4.25 -4.00 29.95
CA SER A 181 5.67 -3.64 30.16
C SER A 181 6.50 -4.33 29.06
N PRO A 182 7.48 -3.61 28.45
CA PRO A 182 8.30 -4.20 27.41
C PRO A 182 8.88 -5.54 27.85
N SER A 183 8.90 -6.49 26.94
CA SER A 183 9.49 -7.79 27.18
C SER A 183 11.01 -7.68 27.34
N THR A 184 11.62 -8.54 28.10
CA THR A 184 13.09 -8.63 28.22
C THR A 184 13.53 -10.04 27.88
N PRO A 185 14.12 -10.30 26.70
CA PRO A 185 14.36 -9.37 25.55
C PRO A 185 13.08 -8.94 24.85
N LEU A 186 13.13 -7.80 24.09
CA LEU A 186 12.02 -7.30 23.30
C LEU A 186 11.52 -8.33 22.27
N ASN A 187 10.21 -8.40 22.09
CA ASN A 187 9.57 -9.25 21.08
C ASN A 187 9.32 -8.46 19.79
N TYR A 188 9.84 -8.96 18.69
CA TYR A 188 9.71 -8.33 17.37
C TYR A 188 8.66 -8.99 16.51
N ILE A 189 8.01 -8.21 15.65
CA ILE A 189 7.00 -8.72 14.73
C ILE A 189 7.18 -8.17 13.31
N TYR A 190 6.98 -9.05 12.34
CA TYR A 190 6.75 -8.74 10.94
C TYR A 190 5.33 -9.15 10.57
N VAL A 191 4.62 -8.31 9.79
CA VAL A 191 3.30 -8.61 9.22
C VAL A 191 3.32 -8.30 7.73
N GLY A 192 3.00 -9.29 6.89
CA GLY A 192 2.93 -9.09 5.46
C GLY A 192 3.10 -10.37 4.64
N ARG A 193 3.04 -10.23 3.32
CA ARG A 193 3.24 -11.36 2.39
C ARG A 193 4.67 -11.87 2.45
N LEU A 194 4.85 -13.20 2.42
CA LEU A 194 6.17 -13.85 2.40
C LEU A 194 6.67 -13.96 0.95
N ALA A 195 7.19 -12.85 0.42
CA ALA A 195 7.58 -12.69 -0.97
C ALA A 195 8.94 -12.00 -1.12
N PRO A 196 9.66 -12.18 -2.25
CA PRO A 196 11.03 -11.70 -2.42
C PRO A 196 11.23 -10.19 -2.16
N GLU A 197 10.25 -9.37 -2.56
CA GLU A 197 10.30 -7.93 -2.34
C GLU A 197 10.25 -7.52 -0.87
N LYS A 198 9.78 -8.40 0.03
CA LYS A 198 9.73 -8.17 1.48
C LYS A 198 11.05 -8.46 2.19
N ASN A 199 12.01 -9.09 1.51
CA ASN A 199 13.39 -9.27 1.99
C ASN A 199 13.53 -9.99 3.36
N LEU A 200 12.67 -10.96 3.61
CA LEU A 200 12.65 -11.67 4.89
C LEU A 200 13.89 -12.54 5.14
N GLU A 201 14.62 -12.87 4.09
CA GLU A 201 15.91 -13.56 4.25
C GLU A 201 16.93 -12.72 5.03
N LEU A 202 16.97 -11.38 4.79
CA LEU A 202 17.79 -10.47 5.58
C LEU A 202 17.37 -10.50 7.06
N LEU A 203 16.06 -10.40 7.29
CA LEU A 203 15.48 -10.39 8.63
C LEU A 203 15.82 -11.68 9.39
N ILE A 204 15.62 -12.84 8.77
CA ILE A 204 15.90 -14.14 9.39
C ILE A 204 17.40 -14.31 9.71
N ARG A 205 18.30 -13.90 8.79
CA ARG A 205 19.75 -13.98 9.06
C ARG A 205 20.13 -13.12 10.26
N GLU A 206 19.63 -11.91 10.36
CA GLU A 206 19.88 -11.01 11.49
C GLU A 206 19.38 -11.63 12.81
N PHE A 207 18.13 -12.11 12.83
CA PHE A 207 17.56 -12.69 14.06
C PHE A 207 18.16 -14.06 14.42
N ASN A 208 18.59 -14.85 13.45
CA ASN A 208 19.36 -16.06 13.71
C ASN A 208 20.73 -15.77 14.36
N SER A 209 21.33 -14.62 14.03
CA SER A 209 22.62 -14.19 14.58
C SER A 209 22.48 -13.64 16.00
N ASN A 210 21.50 -12.79 16.24
CA ASN A 210 21.34 -12.08 17.51
C ASN A 210 20.47 -12.81 18.54
N GLY A 211 19.74 -13.89 18.15
CA GLY A 211 18.94 -14.73 19.03
C GLY A 211 17.66 -14.09 19.59
N ARG A 212 17.31 -12.86 19.19
CA ARG A 212 16.11 -12.16 19.66
C ARG A 212 14.82 -12.83 19.19
N PRO A 213 13.72 -12.81 19.96
CA PRO A 213 12.43 -13.36 19.55
C PRO A 213 11.83 -12.61 18.38
N LEU A 214 11.42 -13.32 17.32
CA LEU A 214 10.75 -12.75 16.15
C LEU A 214 9.50 -13.55 15.80
N SER A 215 8.39 -12.88 15.63
CA SER A 215 7.16 -13.45 15.06
C SER A 215 6.97 -12.99 13.61
N ILE A 216 6.70 -13.93 12.71
CA ILE A 216 6.41 -13.65 11.28
C ILE A 216 4.96 -14.01 11.00
N VAL A 217 4.17 -12.99 10.68
CA VAL A 217 2.74 -13.12 10.33
C VAL A 217 2.57 -12.96 8.83
N GLY A 218 1.88 -13.90 8.22
CA GLY A 218 1.56 -13.88 6.80
C GLY A 218 1.77 -15.22 6.11
N ASP A 219 1.54 -15.21 4.81
CA ASP A 219 1.76 -16.35 3.92
C ASP A 219 2.36 -15.87 2.59
N GLY A 220 2.88 -16.77 1.78
CA GLY A 220 3.43 -16.41 0.48
C GLY A 220 4.40 -17.44 -0.10
N PRO A 221 4.90 -17.18 -1.32
CA PRO A 221 5.69 -18.17 -2.08
C PRO A 221 7.03 -18.54 -1.43
N GLN A 222 7.57 -17.70 -0.53
CA GLN A 222 8.85 -17.98 0.16
C GLN A 222 8.69 -18.71 1.50
N LYS A 223 7.46 -19.06 1.91
CA LYS A 223 7.18 -19.62 3.25
C LYS A 223 8.10 -20.81 3.64
N GLU A 224 8.19 -21.80 2.80
CA GLU A 224 8.98 -23.02 3.11
C GLU A 224 10.48 -22.71 3.12
N LEU A 225 10.97 -21.88 2.19
CA LEU A 225 12.36 -21.43 2.19
C LEU A 225 12.70 -20.72 3.51
N LEU A 226 11.88 -19.77 3.91
CA LEU A 226 12.10 -18.96 5.12
C LEU A 226 12.04 -19.78 6.40
N LYS A 227 11.11 -20.75 6.48
CA LYS A 227 11.05 -21.68 7.62
C LYS A 227 12.32 -22.54 7.74
N ASN A 228 12.83 -23.03 6.61
CA ASN A 228 14.05 -23.84 6.61
C ASN A 228 15.31 -23.05 7.02
N MET A 229 15.29 -21.72 6.89
CA MET A 229 16.37 -20.84 7.32
C MET A 229 16.28 -20.45 8.80
N ALA A 230 15.08 -20.47 9.39
CA ALA A 230 14.82 -19.93 10.72
C ALA A 230 15.30 -20.87 11.83
N LYS A 231 15.86 -20.29 12.91
CA LYS A 231 16.15 -20.97 14.17
C LYS A 231 14.95 -20.89 15.13
N ASP A 232 15.07 -21.49 16.31
CA ASP A 232 14.00 -21.66 17.30
C ASP A 232 13.45 -20.35 17.89
N ASN A 233 14.23 -19.25 17.79
CA ASN A 233 13.81 -17.91 18.23
C ASN A 233 12.84 -17.23 17.23
N ILE A 234 12.60 -17.80 16.05
CA ILE A 234 11.74 -17.25 15.00
C ILE A 234 10.48 -18.10 14.85
N ARG A 235 9.31 -17.49 15.05
CA ARG A 235 8.01 -18.16 14.99
C ARG A 235 7.19 -17.69 13.79
N PHE A 236 6.68 -18.63 13.00
CA PHE A 236 5.75 -18.36 11.88
C PHE A 236 4.32 -18.57 12.37
N LEU A 237 3.53 -17.49 12.40
CA LEU A 237 2.14 -17.52 12.85
C LEU A 237 1.15 -17.81 11.72
N GLY A 238 1.63 -17.85 10.46
CA GLY A 238 0.79 -18.04 9.28
C GLY A 238 -0.07 -16.80 8.97
N HIS A 239 -1.07 -16.99 8.12
CA HIS A 239 -2.02 -15.93 7.81
C HIS A 239 -2.94 -15.66 9.01
N VAL A 240 -3.00 -14.40 9.44
CA VAL A 240 -3.90 -13.92 10.49
C VAL A 240 -4.92 -12.96 9.87
N PRO A 241 -6.23 -13.17 10.07
CA PRO A 241 -7.26 -12.24 9.62
C PRO A 241 -7.07 -10.83 10.21
N ASN A 242 -7.44 -9.80 9.45
CA ASN A 242 -7.21 -8.41 9.83
C ASN A 242 -7.88 -7.99 11.16
N ASP A 243 -9.03 -8.56 11.49
CA ASP A 243 -9.76 -8.33 12.74
C ASP A 243 -9.01 -8.88 13.97
N ARG A 244 -8.12 -9.86 13.77
CA ARG A 244 -7.28 -10.45 14.85
C ARG A 244 -5.88 -9.84 14.94
N LEU A 245 -5.43 -9.09 13.93
CA LEU A 245 -4.11 -8.44 13.95
C LEU A 245 -3.90 -7.49 15.14
N PRO A 246 -4.91 -6.71 15.60
CA PRO A 246 -4.77 -5.85 16.78
C PRO A 246 -4.26 -6.59 18.03
N GLU A 247 -4.80 -7.79 18.29
CA GLU A 247 -4.39 -8.62 19.41
C GLU A 247 -2.95 -9.10 19.26
N ILE A 248 -2.56 -9.44 18.03
CA ILE A 248 -1.18 -9.89 17.74
C ILE A 248 -0.18 -8.75 17.92
N TYR A 249 -0.45 -7.56 17.36
CA TYR A 249 0.39 -6.37 17.58
C TYR A 249 0.55 -6.06 19.08
N GLY A 250 -0.53 -6.17 19.86
CA GLY A 250 -0.53 -5.86 21.29
C GLY A 250 0.36 -6.78 22.15
N ARG A 251 0.84 -7.90 21.62
CA ARG A 251 1.73 -8.85 22.29
C ARG A 251 3.21 -8.68 21.92
N HIS A 252 3.53 -7.67 21.10
CA HIS A 252 4.88 -7.42 20.61
C HIS A 252 5.32 -6.00 20.95
N ASP A 253 6.61 -5.77 20.92
CA ASP A 253 7.24 -4.53 21.33
C ASP A 253 7.69 -3.67 20.14
N VAL A 254 8.17 -4.30 19.05
CA VAL A 254 8.77 -3.61 17.90
C VAL A 254 8.27 -4.23 16.59
N PHE A 255 7.86 -3.40 15.65
CA PHE A 255 7.50 -3.84 14.30
C PHE A 255 8.68 -3.66 13.32
N ILE A 256 8.94 -4.66 12.45
CA ILE A 256 10.02 -4.57 11.45
C ILE A 256 9.49 -4.79 10.04
N LEU A 257 9.91 -3.92 9.10
CA LEU A 257 9.60 -4.02 7.66
C LEU A 257 10.85 -3.82 6.80
N PRO A 258 11.62 -4.89 6.48
CA PRO A 258 12.90 -4.81 5.78
C PRO A 258 12.77 -4.82 4.25
N SER A 259 11.66 -4.42 3.71
CA SER A 259 11.31 -4.56 2.28
C SER A 259 12.35 -3.95 1.35
N ARG A 260 12.65 -4.63 0.24
CA ARG A 260 13.43 -4.09 -0.90
C ARG A 260 12.61 -3.14 -1.75
N TYR A 261 11.32 -3.29 -1.69
CA TYR A 261 10.34 -2.45 -2.36
C TYR A 261 9.00 -2.53 -1.62
N GLU A 262 8.53 -1.39 -1.16
CA GLU A 262 7.22 -1.22 -0.55
C GLU A 262 6.64 0.13 -0.99
N PRO A 263 5.61 0.15 -1.83
CA PRO A 263 5.06 1.41 -2.34
C PRO A 263 4.68 2.39 -1.22
N TRP A 264 3.96 1.92 -0.21
CA TRP A 264 3.64 2.72 0.97
C TRP A 264 3.94 1.95 2.26
N GLY A 265 3.27 0.84 2.49
CA GLY A 265 3.40 0.04 3.70
C GLY A 265 2.34 0.39 4.75
N LEU A 266 1.07 0.13 4.46
CA LEU A 266 -0.05 0.35 5.40
C LEU A 266 0.17 -0.32 6.76
N VAL A 267 0.89 -1.44 6.78
CA VAL A 267 1.26 -2.15 8.02
C VAL A 267 2.15 -1.31 8.96
N VAL A 268 2.85 -0.30 8.45
CA VAL A 268 3.59 0.68 9.26
C VAL A 268 2.60 1.54 10.06
N GLU A 269 1.58 2.06 9.38
CA GLU A 269 0.53 2.84 10.03
C GLU A 269 -0.20 2.00 11.09
N GLU A 270 -0.52 0.73 10.76
CA GLU A 270 -1.17 -0.20 11.68
C GLU A 270 -0.31 -0.43 12.95
N ALA A 271 0.99 -0.67 12.79
CA ALA A 271 1.92 -0.87 13.90
C ALA A 271 2.03 0.39 14.78
N LEU A 272 2.22 1.57 14.16
CA LEU A 272 2.29 2.85 14.87
C LEU A 272 0.99 3.18 15.61
N PHE A 273 -0.16 2.93 14.99
CA PHE A 273 -1.46 3.10 15.64
C PHE A 273 -1.62 2.23 16.89
N ARG A 274 -0.99 1.05 16.91
CA ARG A 274 -0.95 0.15 18.07
C ARG A 274 0.16 0.51 19.07
N GLY A 275 0.94 1.56 18.79
CA GLY A 275 1.97 2.08 19.67
C GLY A 275 3.29 1.31 19.61
N LEU A 276 3.52 0.50 18.55
CA LEU A 276 4.81 -0.14 18.33
C LEU A 276 5.75 0.83 17.59
N PRO A 277 6.96 1.05 18.06
CA PRO A 277 7.99 1.65 17.24
C PRO A 277 8.30 0.77 16.04
N VAL A 278 8.70 1.41 14.93
CA VAL A 278 8.89 0.75 13.65
C VAL A 278 10.35 0.80 13.22
N ILE A 279 10.89 -0.34 12.81
CA ILE A 279 12.15 -0.41 12.08
C ILE A 279 11.82 -0.70 10.62
N ALA A 280 12.11 0.24 9.73
CA ALA A 280 11.82 0.12 8.30
C ALA A 280 13.05 0.34 7.44
N SER A 281 13.11 -0.31 6.27
CA SER A 281 14.13 -0.01 5.28
C SER A 281 13.87 1.35 4.60
N ASP A 282 14.90 1.95 4.01
CA ASP A 282 14.84 3.16 3.18
C ASP A 282 14.05 2.97 1.85
N LYS A 283 13.53 1.76 1.60
CA LYS A 283 12.70 1.41 0.43
C LYS A 283 11.20 1.27 0.76
N VAL A 284 10.81 1.57 1.99
CA VAL A 284 9.42 1.65 2.41
C VAL A 284 8.91 3.07 2.21
N GLY A 285 7.84 3.24 1.42
CA GLY A 285 7.34 4.57 1.02
C GLY A 285 6.90 5.46 2.18
N SER A 286 6.37 4.88 3.26
CA SER A 286 5.96 5.60 4.47
C SER A 286 7.09 5.86 5.46
N ALA A 287 8.28 5.23 5.28
CA ALA A 287 9.37 5.30 6.26
C ALA A 287 9.86 6.73 6.52
N ALA A 288 10.01 7.54 5.45
CA ALA A 288 10.45 8.92 5.58
C ALA A 288 9.47 9.79 6.37
N ASP A 289 8.16 9.67 6.08
CA ASP A 289 7.13 10.53 6.63
C ASP A 289 6.65 10.05 8.01
N MET A 290 6.55 8.74 8.21
CA MET A 290 5.92 8.17 9.41
C MET A 290 6.91 7.63 10.44
N VAL A 291 8.11 7.25 10.01
CA VAL A 291 9.13 6.74 10.94
C VAL A 291 10.17 7.79 11.22
N ALA A 292 10.89 8.28 10.21
CA ALA A 292 11.97 9.25 10.41
C ALA A 292 11.46 10.63 10.85
N ALA A 293 10.48 11.20 10.12
CA ALA A 293 10.00 12.55 10.41
C ALA A 293 9.22 12.69 11.72
N LEU A 294 8.59 11.60 12.18
CA LEU A 294 7.82 11.55 13.44
C LEU A 294 8.60 10.91 14.61
N GLU A 295 9.86 10.52 14.38
CA GLU A 295 10.73 9.89 15.39
C GLU A 295 10.06 8.67 16.08
N THR A 296 9.32 7.87 15.30
CA THR A 296 8.55 6.73 15.79
C THR A 296 9.29 5.39 15.70
N GLY A 297 10.60 5.43 15.51
CA GLY A 297 11.45 4.25 15.33
C GLY A 297 12.71 4.57 14.56
N ALA A 298 13.22 3.61 13.80
CA ALA A 298 14.47 3.73 13.04
C ALA A 298 14.28 3.39 11.56
N VAL A 299 14.96 4.14 10.68
CA VAL A 299 15.02 3.85 9.25
C VAL A 299 16.45 3.43 8.89
N PHE A 300 16.61 2.26 8.28
CA PHE A 300 17.92 1.77 7.88
C PHE A 300 18.08 1.69 6.36
N SER A 301 19.32 1.89 5.89
CA SER A 301 19.63 1.69 4.48
C SER A 301 19.94 0.24 4.17
N LEU A 302 19.32 -0.30 3.13
CA LEU A 302 19.64 -1.65 2.61
C LEU A 302 21.06 -1.75 2.03
N SER A 303 21.70 -0.63 1.70
CA SER A 303 23.08 -0.61 1.21
C SER A 303 24.12 -0.61 2.33
N ALA A 304 23.73 -0.34 3.57
CA ALA A 304 24.62 -0.37 4.73
C ALA A 304 24.75 -1.83 5.24
N PRO A 305 25.97 -2.39 5.36
CA PRO A 305 26.18 -3.79 5.79
C PRO A 305 25.49 -4.13 7.10
N ASP A 306 25.58 -3.26 8.11
CA ASP A 306 25.01 -3.45 9.45
C ASP A 306 23.76 -2.58 9.69
N GLY A 307 23.12 -2.10 8.62
CA GLY A 307 22.01 -1.15 8.73
C GLY A 307 20.88 -1.63 9.61
N LEU A 308 20.42 -2.87 9.43
CA LEU A 308 19.35 -3.46 10.24
C LEU A 308 19.78 -3.67 11.69
N SER A 309 20.99 -4.19 11.92
CA SER A 309 21.51 -4.43 13.27
C SER A 309 21.62 -3.12 14.07
N ASN A 310 22.15 -2.07 13.45
CA ASN A 310 22.25 -0.74 14.07
C ASN A 310 20.87 -0.16 14.40
N ALA A 311 19.89 -0.30 13.52
CA ALA A 311 18.51 0.16 13.77
C ALA A 311 17.83 -0.60 14.92
N ILE A 312 18.11 -1.91 15.06
CA ILE A 312 17.65 -2.70 16.20
C ILE A 312 18.24 -2.15 17.50
N HIS A 313 19.55 -1.94 17.57
CA HIS A 313 20.21 -1.40 18.75
C HIS A 313 19.73 0.02 19.10
N GLU A 314 19.51 0.87 18.08
CA GLU A 314 18.97 2.22 18.28
C GLU A 314 17.60 2.19 18.97
N VAL A 315 16.69 1.33 18.47
CA VAL A 315 15.36 1.19 19.07
C VAL A 315 15.42 0.60 20.47
N GLU A 316 16.27 -0.42 20.71
CA GLU A 316 16.45 -1.01 22.04
C GLU A 316 16.92 0.01 23.07
N LYS A 317 17.92 0.84 22.71
CA LYS A 317 18.44 1.89 23.58
C LYS A 317 17.35 2.87 24.03
N ASN A 318 16.38 3.18 23.15
CA ASN A 318 15.25 4.06 23.46
C ASN A 318 14.20 3.42 24.38
N TYR A 319 14.24 2.09 24.58
CA TYR A 319 13.41 1.40 25.58
C TYR A 319 14.05 1.35 26.97
N GLU A 320 15.37 1.56 27.06
CA GLU A 320 16.10 1.54 28.33
C GLU A 320 16.12 2.93 29.03
N THR A 321 15.70 3.97 28.29
CA THR A 321 15.58 5.36 28.78
C THR A 321 14.14 5.74 29.06
#